data_a09929658554314b9de38d6749220d3d
#
_entry.id   a09929658554314b9de38d6749220d3d
#
_cell.length_a   1.000
_cell.length_b   1.000
_cell.length_c   1.000
_cell.angle_alpha   90.00
_cell.angle_beta   90.00
_cell.angle_gamma   90.00
#
_symmetry.space_group_name_H-M   'P 1'
#
loop_
_entity.id
_entity.type
_entity.pdbx_description
1 polymer ?
#
loop_
_entity_poly.entity_id
_entity_poly.type
_entity_poly.pdbx_seq_one_letter_code
_entity_poly.pdbx_strand_id
1 'polypeptide(L)'
;MILDMLRQLLPEVEVDPRLVLALLSSSAAAILVLKWMGQRRMQKKLEEARRRRDLGLGQMEKAVQQFKQQNPGIQASHILSLPLVELTEKLKEGSLSPESVLYTYMDKVSSTGKELSVICLTFLLYSLPEVILGHLSTCGFVQLLSRLEQEDSVMVKVLKRQGAIPFVLTNVPQSLFNYDCSNSIFGRTVNPLNHQKSPGGSSGGEGALIAGGGSVLGFGTDIGGSIRLPSSFCGLCGLKPTVRYNTVSPITREDFFVTGAVGPMARDVDSLALCMRALLCDDMFRLDPTVPPLPFNEEVYSSSAPLRIGYYDTDGYFLLPPCMRRAVHETKEILQKAGHTLVPFAPPRPDYVMNELFVKGLFADGGSTLLGMFAGDAVDPGLEPQVNCYRIPTLVKKMLALTVRPLVSPIFLSQCWLAPRWPQLTFQGFVSMGSWWSLQHND
;
A
#
# COMPACT_ATOMS: atom_id res chain seq x y z
N MET A 1 4.87 9.36 -56.39
CA MET A 1 6.19 9.98 -56.15
C MET A 1 6.99 9.27 -55.02
N ILE A 2 6.55 9.24 -53.76
CA ILE A 2 7.31 8.52 -52.71
C ILE A 2 7.20 6.99 -52.85
N LEU A 3 6.07 6.43 -53.22
CA LEU A 3 5.86 5.00 -53.49
C LEU A 3 6.65 4.54 -54.76
N ASP A 4 6.74 5.41 -55.75
CA ASP A 4 7.47 5.11 -56.97
C ASP A 4 8.99 5.18 -56.78
N MET A 5 9.46 6.11 -55.93
CA MET A 5 10.85 6.16 -55.46
C MET A 5 11.25 4.92 -54.64
N LEU A 6 10.36 4.45 -53.78
CA LEU A 6 10.57 3.22 -52.98
C LEU A 6 10.59 1.97 -53.89
N ARG A 7 9.77 1.91 -54.95
CA ARG A 7 9.82 0.83 -55.95
C ARG A 7 11.10 0.79 -56.77
N GLN A 8 11.74 1.94 -57.02
CA GLN A 8 13.01 2.01 -57.75
C GLN A 8 14.23 1.64 -56.88
N LEU A 9 14.12 1.71 -55.57
CA LEU A 9 15.20 1.42 -54.63
C LEU A 9 15.23 -0.02 -54.11
N LEU A 10 14.13 -0.78 -54.32
CA LEU A 10 14.08 -2.19 -53.96
C LEU A 10 14.26 -3.02 -55.23
N PRO A 11 15.30 -3.83 -55.37
CA PRO A 11 15.40 -4.79 -56.48
C PRO A 11 14.14 -5.68 -56.43
N GLU A 12 13.64 -6.08 -57.59
CA GLU A 12 12.54 -7.05 -57.72
C GLU A 12 12.99 -8.39 -57.11
N VAL A 13 12.91 -8.48 -55.78
CA VAL A 13 13.02 -9.75 -55.10
C VAL A 13 11.66 -10.42 -55.27
N GLU A 14 11.57 -11.37 -56.21
CA GLU A 14 10.45 -12.32 -56.24
C GLU A 14 10.42 -13.08 -54.92
N VAL A 15 9.66 -12.51 -53.94
CA VAL A 15 9.50 -13.13 -52.65
C VAL A 15 8.44 -14.20 -52.79
N ASP A 16 8.87 -15.46 -52.76
CA ASP A 16 7.92 -16.59 -52.77
C ASP A 16 6.94 -16.43 -51.55
N PRO A 17 5.62 -16.29 -51.84
CA PRO A 17 4.62 -16.12 -50.81
C PRO A 17 4.62 -17.25 -49.76
N ARG A 18 5.07 -18.46 -50.18
CA ARG A 18 5.19 -19.61 -49.26
C ARG A 18 6.31 -19.44 -48.27
N LEU A 19 7.45 -18.86 -48.69
CA LEU A 19 8.57 -18.52 -47.81
C LEU A 19 8.19 -17.44 -46.80
N VAL A 20 7.45 -16.41 -47.21
CA VAL A 20 6.93 -15.36 -46.31
C VAL A 20 5.98 -15.95 -45.28
N LEU A 21 5.06 -16.79 -45.74
CA LEU A 21 4.11 -17.45 -44.85
C LEU A 21 4.80 -18.38 -43.84
N ALA A 22 5.82 -19.13 -44.30
CA ALA A 22 6.61 -20.00 -43.43
C ALA A 22 7.41 -19.20 -42.39
N LEU A 23 8.02 -18.07 -42.76
CA LEU A 23 8.73 -17.17 -41.86
C LEU A 23 7.79 -16.52 -40.86
N LEU A 24 6.64 -16.05 -41.28
CA LEU A 24 5.62 -15.48 -40.37
C LEU A 24 5.09 -16.54 -39.39
N SER A 25 4.80 -17.75 -39.86
CA SER A 25 4.34 -18.86 -39.04
C SER A 25 5.38 -19.30 -38.01
N SER A 26 6.64 -19.44 -38.44
CA SER A 26 7.76 -19.80 -37.54
C SER A 26 8.04 -18.71 -36.52
N SER A 27 7.97 -17.43 -36.91
CA SER A 27 8.12 -16.29 -36.01
C SER A 27 6.96 -16.24 -34.97
N ALA A 28 5.73 -16.47 -35.42
CA ALA A 28 4.56 -16.55 -34.51
C ALA A 28 4.70 -17.72 -33.53
N ALA A 29 5.10 -18.90 -34.01
CA ALA A 29 5.36 -20.06 -33.16
C ALA A 29 6.47 -19.79 -32.14
N ALA A 30 7.58 -19.17 -32.57
CA ALA A 30 8.68 -18.78 -31.66
C ALA A 30 8.21 -17.80 -30.59
N ILE A 31 7.40 -16.80 -30.96
CA ILE A 31 6.83 -15.84 -29.99
C ILE A 31 5.93 -16.56 -28.97
N LEU A 32 5.08 -17.50 -29.42
CA LEU A 32 4.21 -18.28 -28.54
C LEU A 32 5.02 -19.16 -27.58
N VAL A 33 6.07 -19.82 -28.06
CA VAL A 33 6.98 -20.61 -27.22
C VAL A 33 7.70 -19.75 -26.20
N LEU A 34 8.21 -18.59 -26.60
CA LEU A 34 8.87 -17.66 -25.69
C LEU A 34 7.88 -17.13 -24.60
N LYS A 35 6.66 -16.79 -24.99
CA LYS A 35 5.60 -16.41 -24.03
C LYS A 35 5.28 -17.56 -23.07
N TRP A 36 5.12 -18.76 -23.58
CA TRP A 36 4.85 -19.92 -22.74
C TRP A 36 6.01 -20.22 -21.77
N MET A 37 7.25 -20.14 -22.23
CA MET A 37 8.42 -20.30 -21.36
C MET A 37 8.49 -19.20 -20.29
N GLY A 38 8.18 -17.95 -20.66
CA GLY A 38 8.08 -16.84 -19.74
C GLY A 38 7.00 -17.08 -18.65
N GLN A 39 5.80 -17.47 -19.06
CA GLN A 39 4.73 -17.82 -18.14
C GLN A 39 5.10 -18.97 -17.21
N ARG A 40 5.71 -20.03 -17.72
CA ARG A 40 6.18 -21.15 -16.88
C ARG A 40 7.24 -20.74 -15.88
N ARG A 41 8.20 -19.89 -16.26
CA ARG A 41 9.19 -19.34 -15.32
C ARG A 41 8.52 -18.50 -14.22
N MET A 42 7.53 -17.70 -14.58
CA MET A 42 6.76 -16.88 -13.66
C MET A 42 6.00 -17.77 -12.66
N GLN A 43 5.28 -18.79 -13.13
CA GLN A 43 4.54 -19.71 -12.28
C GLN A 43 5.47 -20.43 -11.27
N LYS A 44 6.64 -20.89 -11.71
CA LYS A 44 7.63 -21.50 -10.80
C LYS A 44 8.08 -20.53 -9.69
N LYS A 45 8.29 -19.24 -10.01
CA LYS A 45 8.65 -18.23 -9.00
C LYS A 45 7.51 -18.01 -8.00
N LEU A 46 6.26 -17.95 -8.48
CA LEU A 46 5.08 -17.83 -7.63
C LEU A 46 4.91 -19.03 -6.69
N GLU A 47 5.02 -20.24 -7.23
CA GLU A 47 4.95 -21.48 -6.46
C GLU A 47 6.05 -21.53 -5.38
N GLU A 48 7.28 -21.17 -5.72
CA GLU A 48 8.39 -21.14 -4.77
C GLU A 48 8.18 -20.08 -3.69
N ALA A 49 7.69 -18.88 -4.03
CA ALA A 49 7.38 -17.85 -3.03
C ALA A 49 6.30 -18.32 -2.05
N ARG A 50 5.23 -18.94 -2.56
CA ARG A 50 4.17 -19.51 -1.73
C ARG A 50 4.68 -20.65 -0.86
N ARG A 51 5.50 -21.55 -1.40
CA ARG A 51 6.14 -22.62 -0.65
C ARG A 51 7.00 -22.09 0.49
N ARG A 52 7.80 -21.05 0.25
CA ARG A 52 8.63 -20.42 1.30
C ARG A 52 7.76 -19.80 2.39
N ARG A 53 6.67 -19.12 2.03
CA ARG A 53 5.68 -18.61 2.99
C ARG A 53 5.13 -19.75 3.86
N ASP A 54 4.66 -20.83 3.25
CA ASP A 54 4.00 -21.92 3.95
C ASP A 54 4.98 -22.69 4.87
N LEU A 55 6.23 -22.85 4.42
CA LEU A 55 7.30 -23.39 5.26
C LEU A 55 7.57 -22.50 6.47
N GLY A 56 7.64 -21.18 6.24
CA GLY A 56 7.84 -20.22 7.28
C GLY A 56 6.72 -20.26 8.32
N LEU A 57 5.46 -20.25 7.90
CA LEU A 57 4.30 -20.39 8.78
C LEU A 57 4.37 -21.68 9.60
N GLY A 58 4.71 -22.80 8.96
CA GLY A 58 4.85 -24.10 9.66
C GLY A 58 5.98 -24.11 10.70
N GLN A 59 7.09 -23.40 10.45
CA GLN A 59 8.15 -23.24 11.44
C GLN A 59 7.70 -22.39 12.63
N MET A 60 7.00 -21.28 12.37
CA MET A 60 6.43 -20.43 13.40
C MET A 60 5.44 -21.23 14.28
N GLU A 61 4.52 -21.97 13.67
CA GLU A 61 3.56 -22.80 14.41
C GLU A 61 4.24 -23.82 15.32
N LYS A 62 5.28 -24.49 14.82
CA LYS A 62 6.08 -25.44 15.64
C LYS A 62 6.74 -24.74 16.82
N ALA A 63 7.37 -23.57 16.59
CA ALA A 63 8.03 -22.82 17.65
C ALA A 63 7.02 -22.34 18.71
N VAL A 64 5.85 -21.85 18.28
CA VAL A 64 4.76 -21.47 19.17
C VAL A 64 4.27 -22.66 20.00
N GLN A 65 4.05 -23.82 19.39
CA GLN A 65 3.60 -25.01 20.10
C GLN A 65 4.61 -25.49 21.15
N GLN A 66 5.91 -25.51 20.81
CA GLN A 66 6.98 -25.83 21.76
C GLN A 66 7.00 -24.85 22.95
N PHE A 67 6.89 -23.56 22.65
CA PHE A 67 6.88 -22.51 23.68
C PHE A 67 5.66 -22.66 24.62
N LYS A 68 4.46 -22.93 24.09
CA LYS A 68 3.25 -23.18 24.89
C LYS A 68 3.37 -24.38 25.79
N GLN A 69 3.98 -25.46 25.31
CA GLN A 69 4.21 -26.66 26.12
C GLN A 69 5.15 -26.42 27.32
N GLN A 70 6.16 -25.55 27.10
CA GLN A 70 7.12 -25.16 28.14
C GLN A 70 6.56 -24.11 29.11
N ASN A 71 5.55 -23.35 28.70
CA ASN A 71 5.00 -22.21 29.44
C ASN A 71 3.46 -22.29 29.53
N PRO A 72 2.87 -23.30 30.16
CA PRO A 72 1.43 -23.53 30.14
C PRO A 72 0.61 -22.45 30.91
N GLY A 73 1.27 -21.65 31.75
CA GLY A 73 0.62 -20.59 32.54
C GLY A 73 0.42 -19.23 31.85
N ILE A 74 0.82 -19.09 30.58
CA ILE A 74 0.70 -17.80 29.89
C ILE A 74 -0.75 -17.48 29.58
N GLN A 75 -1.18 -16.32 30.03
CA GLN A 75 -2.52 -15.77 29.76
C GLN A 75 -2.52 -14.99 28.43
N ALA A 76 -2.58 -15.70 27.32
CA ALA A 76 -2.51 -15.10 25.97
C ALA A 76 -3.58 -14.03 25.75
N SER A 77 -4.82 -14.26 26.18
CA SER A 77 -5.92 -13.29 26.06
C SER A 77 -5.65 -11.97 26.78
N HIS A 78 -5.01 -12.04 27.95
CA HIS A 78 -4.60 -10.85 28.69
C HIS A 78 -3.55 -10.05 27.89
N ILE A 79 -2.48 -10.70 27.41
CA ILE A 79 -1.43 -10.04 26.61
C ILE A 79 -2.01 -9.36 25.37
N LEU A 80 -2.90 -10.04 24.63
CA LEU A 80 -3.50 -9.52 23.40
C LEU A 80 -4.48 -8.37 23.64
N SER A 81 -5.03 -8.24 24.86
CA SER A 81 -5.93 -7.15 25.23
C SER A 81 -5.23 -5.86 25.64
N LEU A 82 -3.95 -5.94 26.00
CA LEU A 82 -3.19 -4.78 26.48
C LEU A 82 -2.98 -3.72 25.36
N PRO A 83 -3.19 -2.41 25.68
CA PRO A 83 -2.66 -1.34 24.85
C PRO A 83 -1.13 -1.35 24.82
N LEU A 84 -0.53 -0.79 23.77
CA LEU A 84 0.94 -0.78 23.62
C LEU A 84 1.64 -0.09 24.80
N VAL A 85 1.07 1.00 25.32
CA VAL A 85 1.63 1.74 26.46
C VAL A 85 1.74 0.82 27.68
N GLU A 86 0.65 0.17 28.07
CA GLU A 86 0.63 -0.74 29.22
C GLU A 86 1.52 -2.00 28.99
N LEU A 87 1.51 -2.53 27.77
CA LEU A 87 2.39 -3.64 27.39
C LEU A 87 3.87 -3.28 27.56
N THR A 88 4.26 -2.06 27.16
CA THR A 88 5.65 -1.58 27.30
C THR A 88 6.03 -1.37 28.77
N GLU A 89 5.12 -0.89 29.61
CA GLU A 89 5.33 -0.75 31.06
C GLU A 89 5.56 -2.12 31.71
N LYS A 90 4.68 -3.09 31.44
CA LYS A 90 4.82 -4.46 31.97
C LYS A 90 6.10 -5.16 31.52
N LEU A 91 6.57 -4.90 30.30
CA LEU A 91 7.85 -5.38 29.82
C LEU A 91 9.05 -4.72 30.55
N LYS A 92 8.97 -3.40 30.81
CA LYS A 92 10.00 -2.67 31.58
C LYS A 92 10.07 -3.10 33.03
N GLU A 93 8.93 -3.36 33.64
CA GLU A 93 8.82 -3.86 35.01
C GLU A 93 9.24 -5.32 35.18
N GLY A 94 9.36 -6.07 34.05
CA GLY A 94 9.66 -7.49 34.07
C GLY A 94 8.48 -8.37 34.47
N SER A 95 7.27 -7.82 34.60
CA SER A 95 6.05 -8.58 34.85
C SER A 95 5.57 -9.40 33.66
N LEU A 96 6.02 -9.04 32.46
CA LEU A 96 5.89 -9.83 31.22
C LEU A 96 7.27 -10.04 30.60
N SER A 97 7.54 -11.26 30.12
CA SER A 97 8.75 -11.49 29.33
C SER A 97 8.54 -11.16 27.84
N PRO A 98 9.55 -10.62 27.15
CA PRO A 98 9.49 -10.37 25.70
C PRO A 98 9.12 -11.60 24.89
N GLU A 99 9.62 -12.78 25.31
CA GLU A 99 9.32 -14.05 24.66
C GLU A 99 7.84 -14.40 24.77
N SER A 100 7.24 -14.24 25.96
CA SER A 100 5.82 -14.51 26.17
C SER A 100 4.93 -13.63 25.29
N VAL A 101 5.29 -12.37 25.16
CA VAL A 101 4.59 -11.41 24.27
C VAL A 101 4.77 -11.80 22.83
N LEU A 102 6.00 -12.04 22.37
CA LEU A 102 6.31 -12.40 20.99
C LEU A 102 5.58 -13.67 20.55
N TYR A 103 5.72 -14.76 21.32
CA TYR A 103 5.09 -16.03 20.97
C TYR A 103 3.56 -15.96 21.04
N THR A 104 2.99 -15.13 21.90
CA THR A 104 1.54 -14.88 21.94
C THR A 104 1.06 -14.19 20.65
N TYR A 105 1.75 -13.16 20.17
CA TYR A 105 1.41 -12.52 18.90
C TYR A 105 1.69 -13.44 17.70
N MET A 106 2.77 -14.21 17.70
CA MET A 106 3.06 -15.21 16.66
C MET A 106 1.94 -16.27 16.57
N ASP A 107 1.41 -16.74 17.69
CA ASP A 107 0.27 -17.66 17.73
C ASP A 107 -0.99 -17.03 17.13
N LYS A 108 -1.26 -15.77 17.49
CA LYS A 108 -2.38 -15.02 16.96
C LYS A 108 -2.24 -14.76 15.45
N VAL A 109 -1.03 -14.45 14.99
CA VAL A 109 -0.72 -14.28 13.55
C VAL A 109 -0.93 -15.59 12.79
N SER A 110 -0.56 -16.74 13.35
CA SER A 110 -0.77 -18.04 12.73
C SER A 110 -2.25 -18.31 12.43
N SER A 111 -3.14 -17.97 13.34
CA SER A 111 -4.58 -18.12 13.16
C SER A 111 -5.16 -17.03 12.23
N THR A 112 -4.90 -15.79 12.53
CA THR A 112 -5.40 -14.62 11.80
C THR A 112 -4.83 -14.56 10.36
N GLY A 113 -3.55 -14.89 10.19
CA GLY A 113 -2.88 -14.84 8.90
C GLY A 113 -3.45 -15.81 7.87
N LYS A 114 -3.86 -16.99 8.28
CA LYS A 114 -4.53 -17.96 7.41
C LYS A 114 -5.92 -17.48 6.99
N GLU A 115 -6.70 -16.98 7.95
CA GLU A 115 -8.07 -16.55 7.75
C GLU A 115 -8.17 -15.31 6.85
N LEU A 116 -7.29 -14.33 7.07
CA LEU A 116 -7.35 -13.04 6.39
C LEU A 116 -6.45 -12.95 5.15
N SER A 117 -5.74 -14.03 4.79
CA SER A 117 -4.68 -14.00 3.76
C SER A 117 -3.63 -12.92 4.03
N VAL A 118 -3.36 -12.64 5.30
CA VAL A 118 -2.22 -11.84 5.73
C VAL A 118 -0.99 -12.72 5.60
N ILE A 119 0.04 -12.22 4.92
CA ILE A 119 1.24 -13.01 4.72
C ILE A 119 2.08 -12.95 5.97
N CYS A 120 2.38 -14.12 6.50
CA CYS A 120 3.50 -14.31 7.38
C CYS A 120 4.65 -14.95 6.61
N LEU A 121 5.71 -14.21 6.39
CA LEU A 121 7.01 -14.78 6.10
C LEU A 121 7.70 -14.97 7.45
N THR A 122 7.77 -16.19 7.90
CA THR A 122 8.43 -16.52 9.16
C THR A 122 9.93 -16.44 9.04
N PHE A 123 10.44 -15.91 9.94
CA PHE A 123 11.64 -15.42 10.49
C PHE A 123 11.81 -13.93 10.19
N LEU A 124 11.28 -13.16 11.12
CA LEU A 124 11.63 -11.78 11.33
C LEU A 124 11.30 -10.84 10.16
N LEU A 125 10.03 -10.32 10.16
CA LEU A 125 9.87 -8.90 9.98
C LEU A 125 9.45 -8.38 8.62
N TYR A 126 8.31 -7.75 8.53
CA TYR A 126 8.05 -6.43 7.94
C TYR A 126 6.82 -6.28 7.08
N SER A 127 5.97 -5.37 7.51
CA SER A 127 5.09 -4.65 6.61
C SER A 127 5.72 -3.30 6.32
N LEU A 128 6.25 -3.14 5.16
CA LEU A 128 6.56 -1.88 4.47
C LEU A 128 7.48 -2.19 3.29
N PRO A 129 7.52 -1.35 2.26
CA PRO A 129 8.65 -1.31 1.34
C PRO A 129 9.94 -0.87 2.06
N GLU A 130 9.96 -0.93 3.39
CA GLU A 130 11.12 -0.66 4.19
C GLU A 130 11.99 -1.89 4.24
N VAL A 131 13.13 -1.68 3.70
CA VAL A 131 14.22 -2.60 3.58
C VAL A 131 14.68 -3.09 4.93
N ILE A 132 14.68 -4.41 5.10
CA ILE A 132 15.42 -5.03 6.17
C ILE A 132 16.38 -6.06 5.64
N LEU A 133 17.56 -6.02 6.24
CA LEU A 133 18.67 -6.88 5.94
C LEU A 133 18.24 -8.34 5.78
N GLY A 134 18.48 -8.89 4.59
CA GLY A 134 18.25 -10.30 4.30
C GLY A 134 16.79 -10.66 3.95
N HIS A 135 15.87 -9.70 3.81
CA HIS A 135 14.45 -9.95 3.46
C HIS A 135 14.07 -9.43 2.09
N LEU A 136 12.91 -9.91 1.60
CA LEU A 136 12.36 -9.55 0.30
C LEU A 136 11.40 -8.36 0.44
N SER A 137 11.67 -7.27 -0.24
CA SER A 137 10.71 -6.18 -0.45
C SER A 137 10.16 -6.27 -1.88
N THR A 138 9.00 -6.91 -2.05
CA THR A 138 8.48 -7.21 -3.39
C THR A 138 7.54 -6.17 -3.93
N CYS A 139 6.90 -5.38 -3.07
CA CYS A 139 5.80 -4.47 -3.45
C CYS A 139 4.75 -5.16 -4.36
N GLY A 140 4.56 -6.48 -4.17
CA GLY A 140 3.65 -7.31 -4.96
C GLY A 140 4.16 -7.69 -6.35
N PHE A 141 5.42 -7.39 -6.73
CA PHE A 141 6.02 -7.75 -8.00
C PHE A 141 6.80 -9.06 -7.93
N VAL A 142 6.52 -9.98 -8.86
CA VAL A 142 7.20 -11.28 -8.95
C VAL A 142 8.67 -11.13 -9.34
N GLN A 143 9.00 -10.15 -10.14
CA GLN A 143 10.38 -9.88 -10.54
C GLN A 143 11.28 -9.50 -9.35
N LEU A 144 10.73 -8.98 -8.26
CA LEU A 144 11.47 -8.61 -7.06
C LEU A 144 11.66 -9.76 -6.06
N LEU A 145 11.10 -10.95 -6.31
CA LEU A 145 11.23 -12.13 -5.45
C LEU A 145 12.67 -12.67 -5.29
N SER A 146 13.60 -12.24 -6.11
CA SER A 146 15.02 -12.62 -6.01
C SER A 146 15.89 -11.54 -5.35
N ARG A 147 15.32 -10.38 -5.03
CA ARG A 147 16.06 -9.26 -4.45
C ARG A 147 15.98 -9.32 -2.93
N LEU A 148 17.09 -9.66 -2.30
CA LEU A 148 17.27 -9.52 -0.87
C LEU A 148 17.80 -8.13 -0.54
N GLU A 149 17.25 -7.53 0.50
CA GLU A 149 17.70 -6.23 0.95
C GLU A 149 19.03 -6.32 1.73
N GLN A 150 19.90 -5.34 1.50
CA GLN A 150 21.28 -5.39 1.99
C GLN A 150 21.46 -4.70 3.34
N GLU A 151 20.50 -3.90 3.78
CA GLU A 151 20.53 -3.19 5.06
C GLU A 151 19.11 -2.91 5.58
N ASP A 152 19.02 -2.64 6.88
CA ASP A 152 17.81 -2.11 7.51
C ASP A 152 17.58 -0.66 7.11
N SER A 153 16.31 -0.28 6.88
CA SER A 153 15.95 1.13 6.75
C SER A 153 16.26 1.90 8.06
N VAL A 154 16.40 3.22 7.95
CA VAL A 154 16.71 4.06 9.12
C VAL A 154 15.66 3.88 10.22
N MET A 155 14.37 3.90 9.87
CA MET A 155 13.29 3.70 10.82
C MET A 155 13.42 2.37 11.57
N VAL A 156 13.71 1.30 10.86
CA VAL A 156 13.90 -0.04 11.46
C VAL A 156 15.13 -0.06 12.38
N LYS A 157 16.23 0.55 11.96
CA LYS A 157 17.42 0.68 12.80
C LYS A 157 17.09 1.38 14.11
N VAL A 158 16.36 2.49 14.05
CA VAL A 158 15.94 3.26 15.24
C VAL A 158 15.01 2.44 16.11
N LEU A 159 13.97 1.81 15.56
CA LEU A 159 13.03 1.01 16.33
C LEU A 159 13.70 -0.18 17.02
N LYS A 160 14.60 -0.90 16.32
CA LYS A 160 15.39 -1.98 16.94
C LYS A 160 16.24 -1.49 18.12
N ARG A 161 16.84 -0.32 18.00
CA ARG A 161 17.60 0.30 19.10
C ARG A 161 16.72 0.70 20.29
N GLN A 162 15.45 1.01 20.04
CA GLN A 162 14.44 1.27 21.07
C GLN A 162 13.82 -0.02 21.66
N GLY A 163 14.31 -1.20 21.25
CA GLY A 163 13.85 -2.49 21.76
C GLY A 163 12.65 -3.09 21.04
N ALA A 164 12.20 -2.50 19.92
CA ALA A 164 11.14 -3.08 19.13
C ALA A 164 11.61 -4.37 18.44
N ILE A 165 10.73 -5.36 18.42
CA ILE A 165 10.95 -6.65 17.75
C ILE A 165 9.97 -6.73 16.57
N PRO A 166 10.44 -6.40 15.37
CA PRO A 166 9.64 -6.59 14.19
C PRO A 166 9.51 -8.10 13.91
N PHE A 167 8.34 -8.66 13.60
CA PHE A 167 8.13 -10.13 13.57
C PHE A 167 7.25 -10.64 12.41
N VAL A 168 6.66 -9.75 11.60
CA VAL A 168 5.78 -10.13 10.50
C VAL A 168 5.83 -9.14 9.34
N LEU A 169 5.72 -9.64 8.11
CA LEU A 169 5.55 -8.86 6.89
C LEU A 169 4.11 -9.06 6.38
N THR A 170 3.40 -7.98 6.15
CA THR A 170 2.00 -8.02 5.72
C THR A 170 1.84 -7.80 4.22
N ASN A 171 0.66 -8.16 3.69
CA ASN A 171 0.34 -8.04 2.28
C ASN A 171 0.13 -6.58 1.86
N VAL A 172 0.51 -6.29 0.63
CA VAL A 172 0.28 -5.00 -0.03
C VAL A 172 -0.22 -5.26 -1.46
N PRO A 173 -0.94 -4.33 -2.10
CA PRO A 173 -1.27 -4.47 -3.51
C PRO A 173 -0.03 -4.38 -4.38
N GLN A 174 -0.05 -5.04 -5.53
CA GLN A 174 1.01 -4.91 -6.51
C GLN A 174 1.18 -3.44 -6.89
N SER A 175 2.42 -2.95 -6.90
CA SER A 175 2.82 -1.57 -7.14
C SER A 175 2.51 -0.56 -6.03
N LEU A 176 1.80 -0.91 -4.97
CA LEU A 176 1.29 -0.01 -3.93
C LEU A 176 0.24 1.03 -4.42
N PHE A 177 -0.07 1.07 -5.72
CA PHE A 177 -1.01 2.01 -6.34
C PHE A 177 -2.42 1.42 -6.44
N ASN A 178 -2.93 0.90 -5.32
CA ASN A 178 -4.31 0.44 -5.22
C ASN A 178 -4.84 0.66 -3.79
N TYR A 179 -6.15 0.94 -3.68
CA TYR A 179 -6.87 1.02 -2.42
C TYR A 179 -7.51 -0.29 -1.98
N ASP A 180 -7.34 -1.37 -2.75
CA ASP A 180 -7.55 -2.76 -2.31
C ASP A 180 -6.20 -3.43 -2.06
N CYS A 181 -6.17 -4.56 -1.36
CA CYS A 181 -4.95 -5.25 -0.95
C CYS A 181 -4.85 -6.61 -1.62
N SER A 182 -4.34 -6.64 -2.86
CA SER A 182 -4.18 -7.86 -3.66
C SER A 182 -2.91 -7.83 -4.52
N ASN A 183 -2.30 -8.99 -4.69
CA ASN A 183 -1.23 -9.21 -5.66
C ASN A 183 -1.18 -10.67 -6.13
N SER A 184 -0.53 -10.91 -7.27
CA SER A 184 -0.43 -12.23 -7.89
C SER A 184 0.38 -13.25 -7.07
N ILE A 185 1.26 -12.79 -6.15
CA ILE A 185 2.12 -13.67 -5.35
C ILE A 185 1.32 -14.32 -4.23
N PHE A 186 0.62 -13.50 -3.45
CA PHE A 186 0.06 -13.88 -2.16
C PHE A 186 -1.47 -13.80 -2.10
N GLY A 187 -2.09 -13.24 -3.15
CA GLY A 187 -3.54 -13.13 -3.24
C GLY A 187 -4.09 -11.88 -2.56
N ARG A 188 -5.38 -11.93 -2.23
CA ARG A 188 -6.15 -10.82 -1.68
C ARG A 188 -6.29 -10.95 -0.17
N THR A 189 -6.00 -9.88 0.55
CA THR A 189 -6.30 -9.73 1.97
C THR A 189 -7.73 -9.23 2.15
N VAL A 190 -8.44 -9.76 3.15
CA VAL A 190 -9.82 -9.37 3.48
C VAL A 190 -9.88 -8.58 4.77
N ASN A 191 -10.97 -7.83 4.95
CA ASN A 191 -11.19 -7.03 6.17
C ASN A 191 -11.61 -7.96 7.33
N PRO A 192 -10.95 -7.91 8.50
CA PRO A 192 -11.27 -8.77 9.63
C PRO A 192 -12.66 -8.51 10.24
N LEU A 193 -13.21 -7.31 10.03
CA LEU A 193 -14.55 -6.96 10.51
C LEU A 193 -15.66 -7.47 9.59
N ASN A 194 -15.33 -7.68 8.30
CA ASN A 194 -16.22 -8.26 7.31
C ASN A 194 -15.40 -8.84 6.14
N HIS A 195 -15.29 -10.16 6.07
CA HIS A 195 -14.47 -10.86 5.07
C HIS A 195 -14.90 -10.67 3.61
N GLN A 196 -16.09 -10.11 3.38
CA GLN A 196 -16.55 -9.74 2.04
C GLN A 196 -16.03 -8.37 1.59
N LYS A 197 -15.46 -7.59 2.50
CA LYS A 197 -14.99 -6.22 2.25
C LYS A 197 -13.46 -6.16 2.17
N SER A 198 -12.98 -5.10 1.53
CA SER A 198 -11.56 -4.76 1.50
C SER A 198 -11.09 -4.24 2.86
N PRO A 199 -9.86 -4.55 3.28
CA PRO A 199 -9.24 -3.87 4.43
C PRO A 199 -8.76 -2.47 4.08
N GLY A 200 -8.95 -2.03 2.83
CA GLY A 200 -8.31 -0.84 2.27
C GLY A 200 -6.89 -1.13 1.79
N GLY A 201 -6.23 -0.11 1.24
CA GLY A 201 -4.89 -0.18 0.69
C GLY A 201 -4.19 1.19 0.64
N SER A 202 -2.90 1.15 0.43
CA SER A 202 -2.03 0.01 0.12
C SER A 202 -1.54 -0.76 1.37
N SER A 203 -1.56 -0.20 2.57
CA SER A 203 -1.16 -0.89 3.82
C SER A 203 -2.30 -1.78 4.36
N GLY A 204 -3.00 -2.49 3.47
CA GLY A 204 -4.20 -3.26 3.83
C GLY A 204 -3.90 -4.50 4.66
N GLY A 205 -2.78 -5.18 4.41
CA GLY A 205 -2.35 -6.31 5.22
C GLY A 205 -2.04 -5.90 6.67
N GLU A 206 -1.45 -4.72 6.86
CA GLU A 206 -1.16 -4.17 8.18
C GLU A 206 -2.45 -3.82 8.93
N GLY A 207 -3.36 -3.08 8.27
CA GLY A 207 -4.67 -2.78 8.83
C GLY A 207 -5.43 -4.04 9.25
N ALA A 208 -5.46 -5.05 8.38
CA ALA A 208 -6.12 -6.32 8.67
C ALA A 208 -5.46 -7.07 9.84
N LEU A 209 -4.13 -7.08 9.92
CA LEU A 209 -3.41 -7.76 10.99
C LEU A 209 -3.67 -7.12 12.35
N ILE A 210 -3.55 -5.80 12.46
CA ILE A 210 -3.76 -5.07 13.73
C ILE A 210 -5.21 -5.21 14.19
N ALA A 211 -6.18 -4.99 13.28
CA ALA A 211 -7.60 -5.12 13.60
C ALA A 211 -8.01 -6.56 13.95
N GLY A 212 -7.34 -7.56 13.36
CA GLY A 212 -7.49 -8.98 13.71
C GLY A 212 -6.80 -9.37 15.01
N GLY A 213 -6.10 -8.44 15.67
CA GLY A 213 -5.39 -8.66 16.94
C GLY A 213 -4.03 -9.35 16.80
N GLY A 214 -3.51 -9.49 15.59
CA GLY A 214 -2.22 -10.14 15.31
C GLY A 214 -1.00 -9.24 15.53
N SER A 215 -1.19 -7.95 15.74
CA SER A 215 -0.14 -6.99 16.13
C SER A 215 -0.75 -5.87 16.97
N VAL A 216 0.06 -5.24 17.81
CA VAL A 216 -0.35 -4.09 18.62
C VAL A 216 0.01 -2.78 17.94
N LEU A 217 1.07 -2.77 17.16
CA LEU A 217 1.60 -1.64 16.40
C LEU A 217 2.10 -2.14 15.05
N GLY A 218 1.92 -1.35 14.04
CA GLY A 218 2.50 -1.60 12.73
C GLY A 218 2.77 -0.32 11.97
N PHE A 219 3.31 -0.46 10.77
CA PHE A 219 3.70 0.67 9.94
C PHE A 219 3.10 0.54 8.54
N GLY A 220 2.67 1.66 8.01
CA GLY A 220 2.22 1.78 6.63
C GLY A 220 2.98 2.86 5.88
N THR A 221 2.78 2.90 4.56
CA THR A 221 3.21 4.01 3.70
C THR A 221 2.00 4.75 3.17
N ASP A 222 2.10 6.06 3.00
CA ASP A 222 0.98 6.88 2.54
C ASP A 222 1.47 7.98 1.60
N ILE A 223 1.08 7.87 0.35
CA ILE A 223 1.26 8.91 -0.66
C ILE A 223 -0.08 9.58 -1.00
N GLY A 224 -1.17 8.84 -0.91
CA GLY A 224 -2.52 9.29 -1.26
C GLY A 224 -3.63 8.71 -0.39
N GLY A 225 -3.30 8.25 0.85
CA GLY A 225 -4.28 7.65 1.77
C GLY A 225 -3.91 6.26 2.29
N SER A 226 -2.76 5.71 1.87
CA SER A 226 -2.44 4.28 2.08
C SER A 226 -2.13 3.85 3.52
N ILE A 227 -2.03 4.76 4.49
CA ILE A 227 -2.12 4.49 5.94
C ILE A 227 -3.54 4.76 6.41
N ARG A 228 -4.07 5.93 6.08
CA ARG A 228 -5.32 6.48 6.62
C ARG A 228 -6.54 5.69 6.15
N LEU A 229 -6.54 5.23 4.90
CA LEU A 229 -7.63 4.46 4.33
C LEU A 229 -7.78 3.08 5.00
N PRO A 230 -6.73 2.22 5.06
CA PRO A 230 -6.86 0.95 5.76
C PRO A 230 -7.11 1.11 7.25
N SER A 231 -6.58 2.15 7.90
CA SER A 231 -6.93 2.45 9.30
C SER A 231 -8.42 2.72 9.46
N SER A 232 -9.00 3.57 8.61
CA SER A 232 -10.43 3.87 8.60
C SER A 232 -11.29 2.64 8.31
N PHE A 233 -10.92 1.82 7.33
CA PHE A 233 -11.68 0.62 6.93
C PHE A 233 -11.65 -0.48 8.00
N CYS A 234 -10.56 -0.57 8.74
CA CYS A 234 -10.35 -1.59 9.78
C CYS A 234 -10.64 -1.09 11.20
N GLY A 235 -11.12 0.16 11.38
CA GLY A 235 -11.46 0.71 12.69
C GLY A 235 -10.24 0.98 13.58
N LEU A 236 -9.16 1.45 13.00
CA LEU A 236 -7.88 1.74 13.65
C LEU A 236 -7.54 3.22 13.64
N CYS A 237 -6.53 3.59 14.41
CA CYS A 237 -5.84 4.86 14.34
C CYS A 237 -4.63 4.74 13.40
N GLY A 238 -4.45 5.72 12.51
CA GLY A 238 -3.32 5.78 11.59
C GLY A 238 -2.81 7.20 11.45
N LEU A 239 -1.51 7.37 11.56
CA LEU A 239 -0.85 8.66 11.44
C LEU A 239 0.02 8.71 10.18
N LYS A 240 -0.30 9.62 9.27
CA LYS A 240 0.60 10.00 8.19
C LYS A 240 1.45 11.21 8.62
N PRO A 241 2.72 11.05 8.95
CA PRO A 241 3.58 12.15 9.33
C PRO A 241 3.86 13.10 8.16
N THR A 242 4.32 14.31 8.47
CA THR A 242 4.73 15.29 7.45
C THR A 242 6.08 14.93 6.82
N VAL A 243 6.94 14.30 7.58
CA VAL A 243 8.36 14.09 7.26
C VAL A 243 8.58 12.80 6.48
N ARG A 244 9.50 12.86 5.52
CA ARG A 244 10.05 11.69 4.84
C ARG A 244 11.01 11.00 5.80
N TYR A 245 10.71 9.78 6.18
CA TYR A 245 11.74 8.88 6.66
C TYR A 245 12.40 8.26 5.41
N ASN A 246 13.74 8.14 5.43
CA ASN A 246 14.46 7.60 4.28
C ASN A 246 14.07 6.13 4.09
N THR A 247 13.11 5.92 3.20
CA THR A 247 12.62 4.60 2.82
C THR A 247 13.41 4.14 1.62
N VAL A 248 14.14 3.05 1.74
CA VAL A 248 14.83 2.42 0.62
C VAL A 248 13.83 1.55 -0.16
N SER A 249 12.70 2.13 -0.56
CA SER A 249 11.76 1.42 -1.44
C SER A 249 12.20 1.50 -2.89
N PRO A 250 12.21 0.40 -3.63
CA PRO A 250 12.50 0.42 -5.07
C PRO A 250 11.47 1.23 -5.89
N ILE A 251 10.27 1.47 -5.34
CA ILE A 251 9.19 2.22 -6.01
C ILE A 251 9.22 3.71 -5.66
N THR A 252 9.76 4.10 -4.50
CA THR A 252 9.73 5.49 -4.01
C THR A 252 11.00 6.26 -4.30
N ARG A 253 11.93 5.71 -5.09
CA ARG A 253 13.11 6.47 -5.52
C ARG A 253 12.69 7.64 -6.41
N GLU A 254 13.08 8.82 -6.01
CA GLU A 254 13.29 10.12 -6.70
C GLU A 254 12.42 10.50 -7.94
N ASP A 255 11.68 9.54 -8.52
CA ASP A 255 10.95 9.71 -9.78
C ASP A 255 9.54 10.29 -9.61
N PHE A 256 9.06 10.43 -8.35
CA PHE A 256 7.75 11.01 -8.06
C PHE A 256 7.90 12.39 -7.43
N PHE A 257 7.23 13.38 -8.01
CA PHE A 257 7.13 14.73 -7.44
C PHE A 257 6.28 14.78 -6.16
N VAL A 258 5.41 13.79 -5.97
CA VAL A 258 4.67 13.58 -4.73
C VAL A 258 5.32 12.42 -3.98
N THR A 259 5.71 12.67 -2.75
CA THR A 259 6.44 11.68 -1.95
C THR A 259 5.56 11.04 -0.90
N GLY A 260 5.75 9.74 -0.70
CA GLY A 260 5.12 9.00 0.37
C GLY A 260 5.73 9.33 1.73
N ALA A 261 4.95 9.16 2.77
CA ALA A 261 5.40 9.16 4.16
C ALA A 261 5.21 7.76 4.75
N VAL A 262 6.10 7.37 5.66
CA VAL A 262 5.93 6.18 6.50
C VAL A 262 5.33 6.62 7.82
N GLY A 263 4.41 5.86 8.37
CA GLY A 263 3.82 6.19 9.66
C GLY A 263 3.17 5.02 10.37
N PRO A 264 2.94 5.17 11.68
CA PRO A 264 2.39 4.12 12.51
C PRO A 264 0.87 3.93 12.33
N MET A 265 0.44 2.69 12.56
CA MET A 265 -0.94 2.25 12.65
C MET A 265 -1.11 1.46 13.95
N ALA A 266 -2.14 1.75 14.73
CA ALA A 266 -2.40 1.10 16.01
C ALA A 266 -3.90 1.14 16.36
N ARG A 267 -4.29 0.49 17.47
CA ARG A 267 -5.68 0.49 17.96
C ARG A 267 -6.09 1.80 18.61
N ASP A 268 -5.14 2.59 19.09
CA ASP A 268 -5.36 3.82 19.84
C ASP A 268 -4.33 4.91 19.54
N VAL A 269 -4.64 6.15 19.91
CA VAL A 269 -3.81 7.33 19.67
C VAL A 269 -2.56 7.36 20.55
N ASP A 270 -2.66 6.87 21.79
CA ASP A 270 -1.52 6.87 22.73
C ASP A 270 -0.41 5.94 22.23
N SER A 271 -0.78 4.81 21.61
CA SER A 271 0.16 3.92 20.93
C SER A 271 0.88 4.63 19.76
N LEU A 272 0.17 5.44 18.98
CA LEU A 272 0.78 6.25 17.92
C LEU A 272 1.75 7.29 18.51
N ALA A 273 1.36 7.98 19.57
CA ALA A 273 2.18 8.96 20.24
C ALA A 273 3.46 8.34 20.84
N LEU A 274 3.34 7.19 21.50
CA LEU A 274 4.48 6.43 22.02
C LEU A 274 5.47 6.07 20.91
N CYS A 275 4.95 5.59 19.77
CA CYS A 275 5.76 5.28 18.62
C CYS A 275 6.48 6.52 18.05
N MET A 276 5.77 7.65 17.94
CA MET A 276 6.38 8.89 17.45
C MET A 276 7.45 9.43 18.40
N ARG A 277 7.29 9.31 19.71
CA ARG A 277 8.34 9.62 20.71
C ARG A 277 9.60 8.78 20.49
N ALA A 278 9.42 7.49 20.25
CA ALA A 278 10.53 6.58 19.99
C ALA A 278 11.26 6.92 18.68
N LEU A 279 10.52 7.35 17.64
CA LEU A 279 11.10 7.68 16.33
C LEU A 279 11.74 9.08 16.28
N LEU A 280 11.14 10.09 16.94
CA LEU A 280 11.65 11.47 16.93
C LEU A 280 12.78 11.65 17.97
N CYS A 281 13.90 10.99 17.74
CA CYS A 281 15.07 10.95 18.64
C CYS A 281 16.36 11.27 17.89
N ASP A 282 17.44 11.51 18.65
CA ASP A 282 18.75 11.87 18.10
C ASP A 282 19.30 10.85 17.11
N ASP A 283 19.03 9.56 17.30
CA ASP A 283 19.44 8.52 16.37
C ASP A 283 18.77 8.67 15.01
N MET A 284 17.46 8.99 14.98
CA MET A 284 16.75 9.29 13.75
C MET A 284 17.37 10.50 13.05
N PHE A 285 17.53 11.61 13.74
CA PHE A 285 18.03 12.86 13.17
C PHE A 285 19.46 12.74 12.62
N ARG A 286 20.27 11.90 13.26
CA ARG A 286 21.65 11.62 12.82
C ARG A 286 21.69 10.68 11.62
N LEU A 287 20.84 9.66 11.58
CA LEU A 287 20.83 8.64 10.53
C LEU A 287 20.09 9.09 9.27
N ASP A 288 19.11 9.98 9.40
CA ASP A 288 18.38 10.57 8.30
C ASP A 288 18.38 12.10 8.38
N PRO A 289 19.30 12.79 7.70
CA PRO A 289 19.38 14.24 7.71
C PRO A 289 18.21 14.93 6.99
N THR A 290 17.32 14.18 6.33
CA THR A 290 16.11 14.74 5.72
C THR A 290 14.98 14.92 6.73
N VAL A 291 15.10 14.30 7.90
CA VAL A 291 14.18 14.46 9.03
C VAL A 291 14.62 15.68 9.86
N PRO A 292 13.81 16.75 9.96
CA PRO A 292 14.15 17.88 10.81
C PRO A 292 14.30 17.44 12.27
N PRO A 293 15.31 17.97 13.02
CA PRO A 293 15.54 17.59 14.41
C PRO A 293 14.52 18.25 15.36
N LEU A 294 13.26 17.87 15.19
CA LEU A 294 12.12 18.33 16.00
C LEU A 294 11.65 17.16 16.86
N PRO A 295 11.95 17.15 18.15
CA PRO A 295 11.48 16.10 19.06
C PRO A 295 9.96 16.16 19.23
N PHE A 296 9.39 15.08 19.76
CA PHE A 296 7.96 15.03 20.08
C PHE A 296 7.61 16.15 21.09
N ASN A 297 6.57 16.93 20.79
CA ASN A 297 6.18 18.06 21.64
C ASN A 297 5.18 17.60 22.69
N GLU A 298 5.67 17.30 23.90
CA GLU A 298 4.85 16.83 25.02
C GLU A 298 3.88 17.91 25.53
N GLU A 299 4.28 19.17 25.50
CA GLU A 299 3.43 20.28 25.96
C GLU A 299 2.16 20.40 25.09
N VAL A 300 2.33 20.30 23.77
CA VAL A 300 1.20 20.33 22.84
C VAL A 300 0.33 19.08 22.99
N TYR A 301 0.96 17.90 23.12
CA TYR A 301 0.22 16.63 23.23
C TYR A 301 -0.61 16.54 24.51
N SER A 302 -0.07 16.98 25.64
CA SER A 302 -0.74 16.94 26.95
C SER A 302 -1.67 18.12 27.22
N SER A 303 -1.71 19.10 26.32
CA SER A 303 -2.55 20.29 26.50
C SER A 303 -4.04 19.96 26.47
N SER A 304 -4.76 20.42 27.48
CA SER A 304 -6.23 20.38 27.55
C SER A 304 -6.89 21.72 27.19
N ALA A 305 -6.12 22.69 26.69
CA ALA A 305 -6.64 24.01 26.34
C ALA A 305 -7.71 23.89 25.22
N PRO A 306 -8.82 24.65 25.32
CA PRO A 306 -9.82 24.67 24.27
C PRO A 306 -9.24 25.08 22.92
N LEU A 307 -9.52 24.32 21.90
CA LEU A 307 -9.06 24.54 20.54
C LEU A 307 -10.17 25.13 19.66
N ARG A 308 -9.76 25.85 18.64
CA ARG A 308 -10.61 26.25 17.53
C ARG A 308 -10.39 25.31 16.35
N ILE A 309 -11.40 24.46 16.06
CA ILE A 309 -11.29 23.32 15.17
C ILE A 309 -12.15 23.55 13.93
N GLY A 310 -11.52 23.58 12.75
CA GLY A 310 -12.22 23.58 11.49
C GLY A 310 -12.78 22.19 11.16
N TYR A 311 -14.02 22.12 10.64
CA TYR A 311 -14.62 20.84 10.23
C TYR A 311 -15.36 20.99 8.91
N TYR A 312 -15.43 19.90 8.14
CA TYR A 312 -16.28 19.76 6.96
C TYR A 312 -16.80 18.32 6.84
N ASP A 313 -17.96 18.16 6.27
CA ASP A 313 -18.63 16.89 6.01
C ASP A 313 -18.75 16.56 4.51
N THR A 314 -18.26 17.47 3.65
CA THR A 314 -18.08 17.29 2.22
C THR A 314 -17.01 18.24 1.69
N ASP A 315 -16.21 17.78 0.77
CA ASP A 315 -15.25 18.61 0.04
C ASP A 315 -15.82 19.15 -1.28
N GLY A 316 -17.04 18.73 -1.66
CA GLY A 316 -17.68 19.09 -2.91
C GLY A 316 -17.14 18.35 -4.14
N TYR A 317 -16.15 17.47 -3.96
CA TYR A 317 -15.49 16.71 -5.03
C TYR A 317 -15.90 15.22 -5.00
N PHE A 318 -15.91 14.61 -3.82
CA PHE A 318 -16.37 13.24 -3.61
C PHE A 318 -17.73 13.19 -2.92
N LEU A 319 -18.57 12.24 -3.36
CA LEU A 319 -19.80 11.91 -2.64
C LEU A 319 -19.45 11.09 -1.39
N LEU A 320 -19.65 11.68 -0.22
CA LEU A 320 -19.41 11.01 1.05
C LEU A 320 -20.56 10.07 1.41
N PRO A 321 -20.26 8.80 1.76
CA PRO A 321 -21.28 7.89 2.31
C PRO A 321 -21.93 8.44 3.58
N PRO A 322 -23.21 8.13 3.84
CA PRO A 322 -23.91 8.63 5.02
C PRO A 322 -23.22 8.28 6.36
N CYS A 323 -22.59 7.13 6.45
CA CYS A 323 -21.85 6.69 7.64
C CYS A 323 -20.64 7.60 7.96
N MET A 324 -19.90 8.05 6.93
CA MET A 324 -18.78 8.98 7.13
C MET A 324 -19.27 10.37 7.56
N ARG A 325 -20.34 10.88 6.93
CA ARG A 325 -20.95 12.15 7.32
C ARG A 325 -21.44 12.10 8.77
N ARG A 326 -22.12 11.00 9.15
CA ARG A 326 -22.55 10.78 10.56
C ARG A 326 -21.36 10.82 11.51
N ALA A 327 -20.27 10.12 11.21
CA ALA A 327 -19.07 10.12 12.05
C ALA A 327 -18.49 11.52 12.29
N VAL A 328 -18.46 12.37 11.24
CA VAL A 328 -18.04 13.78 11.36
C VAL A 328 -18.96 14.56 12.29
N HIS A 329 -20.28 14.39 12.18
CA HIS A 329 -21.25 15.08 13.03
C HIS A 329 -21.18 14.63 14.49
N GLU A 330 -21.08 13.32 14.75
CA GLU A 330 -20.89 12.78 16.10
C GLU A 330 -19.58 13.31 16.73
N THR A 331 -18.47 13.28 15.98
CA THR A 331 -17.19 13.83 16.44
C THR A 331 -17.30 15.32 16.77
N LYS A 332 -17.96 16.10 15.92
CA LYS A 332 -18.23 17.52 16.16
C LYS A 332 -18.95 17.74 17.49
N GLU A 333 -20.02 16.97 17.77
CA GLU A 333 -20.77 17.08 19.02
C GLU A 333 -19.91 16.73 20.24
N ILE A 334 -19.09 15.68 20.14
CA ILE A 334 -18.18 15.27 21.23
C ILE A 334 -17.18 16.40 21.52
N LEU A 335 -16.56 16.97 20.49
CA LEU A 335 -15.58 18.05 20.64
C LEU A 335 -16.21 19.34 21.20
N GLN A 336 -17.44 19.67 20.78
CA GLN A 336 -18.18 20.81 21.36
C GLN A 336 -18.47 20.61 22.83
N LYS A 337 -18.91 19.41 23.24
CA LYS A 337 -19.15 19.05 24.67
C LYS A 337 -17.87 19.09 25.50
N ALA A 338 -16.72 18.80 24.88
CA ALA A 338 -15.38 18.92 25.48
C ALA A 338 -14.89 20.37 25.60
N GLY A 339 -15.66 21.37 25.14
CA GLY A 339 -15.32 22.79 25.26
C GLY A 339 -14.58 23.40 24.08
N HIS A 340 -14.38 22.66 22.99
CA HIS A 340 -13.74 23.18 21.78
C HIS A 340 -14.70 24.02 20.94
N THR A 341 -14.17 24.99 20.20
CA THR A 341 -14.93 25.81 19.25
C THR A 341 -14.85 25.22 17.85
N LEU A 342 -15.99 24.78 17.30
CA LEU A 342 -16.08 24.17 15.96
C LEU A 342 -16.46 25.22 14.92
N VAL A 343 -15.64 25.36 13.87
CA VAL A 343 -15.80 26.34 12.81
C VAL A 343 -16.02 25.62 11.46
N PRO A 344 -17.10 25.91 10.73
CA PRO A 344 -17.27 25.36 9.38
C PRO A 344 -16.10 25.77 8.50
N PHE A 345 -15.56 24.81 7.74
CA PHE A 345 -14.45 24.99 6.81
C PHE A 345 -14.81 24.39 5.45
N ALA A 346 -14.44 25.06 4.38
CA ALA A 346 -14.56 24.53 3.03
C ALA A 346 -13.15 24.38 2.43
N PRO A 347 -12.73 23.17 2.08
CA PRO A 347 -11.46 22.98 1.40
C PRO A 347 -11.41 23.80 0.11
N PRO A 348 -10.36 24.63 -0.10
CA PRO A 348 -10.27 25.44 -1.30
C PRO A 348 -9.91 24.58 -2.52
N ARG A 349 -10.69 24.69 -3.60
CA ARG A 349 -10.42 24.12 -4.92
C ARG A 349 -10.03 22.63 -4.89
N PRO A 350 -10.83 21.72 -4.32
CA PRO A 350 -10.48 20.30 -4.22
C PRO A 350 -10.30 19.65 -5.60
N ASP A 351 -11.07 20.08 -6.61
CA ASP A 351 -10.93 19.69 -8.01
C ASP A 351 -9.54 20.00 -8.58
N TYR A 352 -9.04 21.21 -8.35
CA TYR A 352 -7.70 21.61 -8.78
C TYR A 352 -6.61 20.84 -8.04
N VAL A 353 -6.75 20.68 -6.72
CA VAL A 353 -5.78 19.94 -5.90
C VAL A 353 -5.68 18.50 -6.38
N MET A 354 -6.81 17.83 -6.61
CA MET A 354 -6.81 16.43 -7.03
C MET A 354 -6.33 16.25 -8.48
N ASN A 355 -6.82 17.08 -9.42
CA ASN A 355 -6.57 16.85 -10.83
C ASN A 355 -5.26 17.47 -11.31
N GLU A 356 -4.95 18.68 -10.85
CA GLU A 356 -3.79 19.41 -11.32
C GLU A 356 -2.54 19.17 -10.48
N LEU A 357 -2.67 19.16 -9.15
CA LEU A 357 -1.51 19.03 -8.28
C LEU A 357 -1.18 17.56 -7.97
N PHE A 358 -2.15 16.80 -7.46
CA PHE A 358 -1.89 15.43 -7.02
C PHE A 358 -1.67 14.48 -8.20
N VAL A 359 -2.66 14.36 -9.10
CA VAL A 359 -2.57 13.36 -10.18
C VAL A 359 -1.47 13.71 -11.19
N LYS A 360 -1.33 14.98 -11.58
CA LYS A 360 -0.24 15.40 -12.48
C LYS A 360 1.12 15.31 -11.84
N GLY A 361 1.24 15.60 -10.54
CA GLY A 361 2.47 15.43 -9.79
C GLY A 361 2.86 13.96 -9.69
N LEU A 362 1.90 13.09 -9.34
CA LEU A 362 2.13 11.66 -9.17
C LEU A 362 2.55 10.95 -10.46
N PHE A 363 2.00 11.36 -11.60
CA PHE A 363 2.28 10.80 -12.93
C PHE A 363 2.99 11.79 -13.86
N ALA A 364 3.89 12.61 -13.33
CA ALA A 364 4.59 13.63 -14.11
C ALA A 364 5.47 13.03 -15.23
N ASP A 365 5.95 11.79 -15.06
CA ASP A 365 6.67 11.01 -16.07
C ASP A 365 5.75 10.36 -17.14
N GLY A 366 4.44 10.64 -17.09
CA GLY A 366 3.43 10.00 -17.93
C GLY A 366 3.10 8.57 -17.52
N GLY A 367 3.52 8.12 -16.31
CA GLY A 367 3.33 6.76 -15.81
C GLY A 367 4.33 5.76 -16.38
N SER A 368 5.39 6.22 -17.03
CA SER A 368 6.40 5.38 -17.68
C SER A 368 7.17 4.52 -16.67
N THR A 369 7.53 5.08 -15.52
CA THR A 369 8.19 4.36 -14.42
C THR A 369 7.30 3.23 -13.91
N LEU A 370 6.03 3.52 -13.62
CA LEU A 370 5.08 2.51 -13.15
C LEU A 370 4.87 1.41 -14.21
N LEU A 371 4.64 1.77 -15.48
CA LEU A 371 4.49 0.80 -16.57
C LEU A 371 5.75 -0.04 -16.79
N GLY A 372 6.93 0.55 -16.62
CA GLY A 372 8.20 -0.15 -16.67
C GLY A 372 8.29 -1.27 -15.63
N MET A 373 7.76 -1.05 -14.43
CA MET A 373 7.70 -2.07 -13.37
C MET A 373 6.75 -3.22 -13.69
N PHE A 374 5.70 -2.99 -14.47
CA PHE A 374 4.80 -4.05 -14.96
C PHE A 374 5.34 -4.78 -16.20
N ALA A 375 6.42 -4.31 -16.81
CA ALA A 375 6.99 -4.94 -17.99
C ALA A 375 7.61 -6.31 -17.62
N GLY A 376 7.04 -7.37 -18.17
CA GLY A 376 7.52 -8.74 -17.92
C GLY A 376 7.10 -9.35 -16.58
N ASP A 377 6.26 -8.67 -15.81
CA ASP A 377 5.69 -9.22 -14.57
C ASP A 377 4.26 -9.77 -14.78
N ALA A 378 3.81 -10.63 -13.86
CA ALA A 378 2.42 -11.06 -13.80
C ALA A 378 1.58 -9.93 -13.19
N VAL A 379 0.68 -9.36 -13.96
CA VAL A 379 -0.23 -8.31 -13.47
C VAL A 379 -1.30 -8.94 -12.61
N ASP A 380 -1.57 -8.36 -11.45
CA ASP A 380 -2.70 -8.78 -10.60
C ASP A 380 -4.02 -8.55 -11.34
N PRO A 381 -4.95 -9.53 -11.34
CA PRO A 381 -6.23 -9.39 -12.05
C PRO A 381 -7.03 -8.16 -11.66
N GLY A 382 -6.93 -7.71 -10.40
CA GLY A 382 -7.58 -6.49 -9.93
C GLY A 382 -6.98 -5.20 -10.51
N LEU A 383 -5.73 -5.25 -11.00
CA LEU A 383 -5.03 -4.12 -11.63
C LEU A 383 -5.00 -4.18 -13.16
N GLU A 384 -5.32 -5.34 -13.76
CA GLU A 384 -5.27 -5.49 -15.22
C GLU A 384 -6.02 -4.41 -15.99
N PRO A 385 -7.27 -4.05 -15.64
CA PRO A 385 -7.99 -3.00 -16.36
C PRO A 385 -7.24 -1.66 -16.33
N GLN A 386 -6.70 -1.29 -15.17
CA GLN A 386 -5.95 -0.04 -14.98
C GLN A 386 -4.65 -0.04 -15.78
N VAL A 387 -3.85 -1.11 -15.68
CA VAL A 387 -2.59 -1.25 -16.40
C VAL A 387 -2.82 -1.27 -17.91
N ASN A 388 -3.87 -1.94 -18.38
CA ASN A 388 -4.22 -1.97 -19.80
C ASN A 388 -4.63 -0.59 -20.31
N CYS A 389 -5.35 0.21 -19.51
CA CYS A 389 -5.63 1.61 -19.85
C CYS A 389 -4.35 2.44 -19.95
N TYR A 390 -3.39 2.24 -19.06
CA TYR A 390 -2.09 2.95 -19.15
C TYR A 390 -1.30 2.56 -20.41
N ARG A 391 -1.41 1.32 -20.87
CA ARG A 391 -0.74 0.81 -22.09
C ARG A 391 -1.34 1.32 -23.40
N ILE A 392 -2.54 1.87 -23.40
CA ILE A 392 -3.15 2.43 -24.62
C ILE A 392 -2.27 3.55 -25.18
N PRO A 393 -1.92 3.54 -26.49
CA PRO A 393 -1.12 4.61 -27.10
C PRO A 393 -1.78 5.98 -26.95
N THR A 394 -0.97 7.01 -26.71
CA THR A 394 -1.46 8.39 -26.44
C THR A 394 -2.38 8.92 -27.53
N LEU A 395 -2.10 8.62 -28.80
CA LEU A 395 -2.95 9.03 -29.91
C LEU A 395 -4.36 8.41 -29.81
N VAL A 396 -4.42 7.11 -29.50
CA VAL A 396 -5.69 6.37 -29.35
C VAL A 396 -6.47 6.92 -28.14
N LYS A 397 -5.79 7.19 -27.03
CA LYS A 397 -6.43 7.86 -25.86
C LYS A 397 -7.04 9.20 -26.23
N LYS A 398 -6.34 10.04 -27.01
CA LYS A 398 -6.86 11.33 -27.46
C LYS A 398 -8.09 11.17 -28.34
N MET A 399 -8.08 10.21 -29.28
CA MET A 399 -9.25 9.92 -30.12
C MET A 399 -10.44 9.44 -29.30
N LEU A 400 -10.22 8.50 -28.38
CA LEU A 400 -11.27 8.02 -27.46
C LEU A 400 -11.85 9.16 -26.62
N ALA A 401 -11.01 10.03 -26.09
CA ALA A 401 -11.46 11.19 -25.33
C ALA A 401 -12.37 12.14 -26.14
N LEU A 402 -12.06 12.35 -27.43
CA LEU A 402 -12.89 13.16 -28.32
C LEU A 402 -14.27 12.52 -28.58
N THR A 403 -14.31 11.19 -28.75
CA THR A 403 -15.56 10.45 -29.04
C THR A 403 -16.45 10.36 -27.80
N VAL A 404 -15.88 10.22 -26.63
CA VAL A 404 -16.63 10.07 -25.35
C VAL A 404 -17.02 11.43 -24.76
N ARG A 405 -16.47 12.52 -25.27
CA ARG A 405 -16.73 13.90 -24.81
C ARG A 405 -18.20 14.27 -24.58
N PRO A 406 -19.16 13.90 -25.43
CA PRO A 406 -20.56 14.23 -25.20
C PRO A 406 -21.24 13.41 -24.10
N LEU A 407 -20.65 12.29 -23.68
CA LEU A 407 -21.23 11.32 -22.75
C LEU A 407 -20.67 11.42 -21.32
N VAL A 408 -19.63 12.20 -21.13
CA VAL A 408 -18.87 12.24 -19.87
C VAL A 408 -18.85 13.68 -19.33
N SER A 409 -18.94 13.80 -18.00
CA SER A 409 -18.91 15.08 -17.26
C SER A 409 -17.78 16.00 -17.72
N PRO A 410 -18.01 17.33 -17.79
CA PRO A 410 -16.97 18.33 -18.08
C PRO A 410 -15.73 18.22 -17.21
N ILE A 411 -15.86 17.74 -15.98
CA ILE A 411 -14.76 17.46 -15.05
C ILE A 411 -13.85 16.36 -15.60
N PHE A 412 -14.43 15.28 -16.12
CA PHE A 412 -13.68 14.20 -16.74
C PHE A 412 -12.97 14.64 -18.03
N LEU A 413 -13.59 15.56 -18.78
CA LEU A 413 -13.07 16.07 -20.04
C LEU A 413 -11.97 17.12 -19.90
N SER A 414 -12.03 17.97 -18.88
CA SER A 414 -10.97 18.94 -18.58
C SER A 414 -9.65 18.22 -18.27
N GLN A 415 -9.75 17.06 -17.63
CA GLN A 415 -8.60 16.19 -17.36
C GLN A 415 -8.03 15.56 -18.64
N CYS A 416 -8.88 15.32 -19.64
CA CYS A 416 -8.49 14.76 -20.91
C CYS A 416 -7.86 15.76 -21.88
N TRP A 417 -8.20 17.04 -21.82
CA TRP A 417 -7.82 18.02 -22.83
C TRP A 417 -6.59 18.86 -22.47
N LEU A 418 -6.35 19.10 -21.19
CA LEU A 418 -5.31 20.02 -20.71
C LEU A 418 -3.95 19.38 -20.47
N ALA A 419 -3.84 18.06 -20.56
CA ALA A 419 -2.58 17.38 -20.31
C ALA A 419 -1.89 16.95 -21.61
N PRO A 420 -0.69 17.47 -21.90
CA PRO A 420 0.14 16.95 -22.99
C PRO A 420 0.66 15.53 -22.73
N ARG A 421 0.53 15.00 -21.51
CA ARG A 421 0.99 13.66 -21.08
C ARG A 421 -0.07 12.95 -20.25
N TRP A 422 -0.50 11.79 -20.66
CA TRP A 422 -1.74 11.12 -20.33
C TRP A 422 -1.60 9.82 -19.53
N PRO A 423 -1.66 9.83 -18.21
CA PRO A 423 -2.22 8.72 -17.45
C PRO A 423 -3.47 9.05 -16.64
N GLN A 424 -3.99 10.26 -16.73
CA GLN A 424 -4.98 10.81 -15.79
C GLN A 424 -6.39 10.23 -15.90
N LEU A 425 -6.77 9.70 -17.05
CA LEU A 425 -8.11 9.18 -17.32
C LEU A 425 -8.52 8.02 -16.41
N THR A 426 -7.54 7.28 -15.89
CA THR A 426 -7.78 5.98 -15.29
C THR A 426 -7.83 6.00 -13.77
N PHE A 427 -7.08 6.88 -13.12
CA PHE A 427 -7.05 6.88 -11.66
C PHE A 427 -8.37 7.37 -11.05
N GLN A 428 -8.98 8.42 -11.60
CA GLN A 428 -10.27 8.92 -11.11
C GLN A 428 -11.49 8.13 -11.58
N GLY A 429 -11.51 7.70 -12.84
CA GLY A 429 -12.55 6.80 -13.32
C GLY A 429 -12.58 5.49 -12.55
N PHE A 430 -11.40 4.99 -12.12
CA PHE A 430 -11.29 3.76 -11.34
C PHE A 430 -11.49 3.95 -9.85
N VAL A 431 -11.03 5.04 -9.24
CA VAL A 431 -11.36 5.35 -7.84
C VAL A 431 -12.86 5.58 -7.70
N SER A 432 -13.50 6.27 -8.63
CA SER A 432 -14.96 6.42 -8.64
C SER A 432 -15.69 5.14 -9.07
N MET A 433 -15.21 4.38 -10.05
CA MET A 433 -15.81 3.10 -10.43
C MET A 433 -15.51 1.97 -9.44
N GLY A 434 -14.30 1.87 -8.88
CA GLY A 434 -13.97 0.87 -7.87
C GLY A 434 -14.71 1.11 -6.56
N SER A 435 -14.84 2.36 -6.11
CA SER A 435 -15.69 2.73 -4.99
C SER A 435 -17.19 2.61 -5.32
N TRP A 436 -17.58 2.91 -6.54
CA TRP A 436 -18.98 2.72 -7.01
C TRP A 436 -19.33 1.24 -7.18
N TRP A 437 -18.45 0.43 -7.74
CA TRP A 437 -18.68 -1.01 -7.91
C TRP A 437 -18.72 -1.76 -6.58
N SER A 438 -17.85 -1.41 -5.64
CA SER A 438 -17.88 -1.96 -4.28
C SER A 438 -19.06 -1.45 -3.43
N LEU A 439 -19.65 -0.29 -3.77
CA LEU A 439 -20.82 0.27 -3.09
C LEU A 439 -22.16 -0.21 -3.69
N GLN A 440 -22.23 -0.54 -4.99
CA GLN A 440 -23.45 -1.00 -5.64
C GLN A 440 -23.67 -2.53 -5.60
N HIS A 441 -22.64 -3.33 -5.31
CA HIS A 441 -22.76 -4.78 -5.24
C HIS A 441 -22.68 -5.33 -3.82
N ASN A 442 -22.97 -4.51 -2.83
CA ASN A 442 -22.94 -4.83 -1.41
C ASN A 442 -24.20 -4.31 -0.69
N ASP A 443 -25.39 -4.65 -1.22
CA ASP A 443 -26.62 -4.72 -0.44
C ASP A 443 -26.76 -6.09 0.23
#